data_a8376af05e8617c26435c2cd75fb5318
#
_entry.id   a8376af05e8617c26435c2cd75fb5318
#
_cell.length_a   1.000
_cell.length_b   1.000
_cell.length_c   1.000
_cell.angle_alpha   90.00
_cell.angle_beta   90.00
_cell.angle_gamma   90.00
#
_symmetry.space_group_name_H-M   'P 1'
#
loop_
_entity.id
_entity.type
_entity.pdbx_description
1 polymer ?
#
loop_
_entity_poly.entity_id
_entity_poly.type
_entity_poly.pdbx_seq_one_letter_code
_entity_poly.pdbx_strand_id
1 'polypeptide(L)'
;MTQTIAIILKFREDKAADFRRLFKAEVLPLWCKFKLQGKIISASLTPIEGGMPAERGVRSYILHVEVPRMAQHEEFDSNPLFNKFLPKAQAMQPEEPLVWFGETLFQV
;
A
#
# COMPACT_ATOMS: atom_id res chain seq x y z
N MET A 1 -17.28 11.57 -5.27
CA MET A 1 -17.28 10.19 -4.81
C MET A 1 -15.84 9.74 -4.54
N THR A 2 -15.67 8.86 -3.61
CA THR A 2 -14.34 8.42 -3.20
C THR A 2 -13.70 7.48 -4.22
N GLN A 3 -12.39 7.37 -4.17
CA GLN A 3 -11.61 6.43 -4.96
C GLN A 3 -10.98 5.40 -4.06
N THR A 4 -11.06 4.15 -4.48
CA THR A 4 -10.43 3.02 -3.78
C THR A 4 -9.23 2.55 -4.57
N ILE A 5 -8.10 2.41 -3.89
CA ILE A 5 -6.87 1.85 -4.44
C ILE A 5 -6.60 0.52 -3.72
N ALA A 6 -6.44 -0.54 -4.49
CA ALA A 6 -6.11 -1.86 -3.98
C ALA A 6 -4.83 -2.35 -4.62
N ILE A 7 -3.87 -2.69 -3.80
CA ILE A 7 -2.55 -3.12 -4.27
C ILE A 7 -2.22 -4.46 -3.63
N ILE A 8 -1.78 -5.41 -4.43
CA ILE A 8 -1.23 -6.67 -3.94
C ILE A 8 0.28 -6.58 -4.04
N LEU A 9 0.93 -6.57 -2.89
CA LEU A 9 2.38 -6.52 -2.76
C LEU A 9 2.89 -7.91 -2.42
N LYS A 10 3.98 -8.33 -3.08
CA LYS A 10 4.63 -9.60 -2.78
C LYS A 10 6.08 -9.35 -2.44
N PHE A 11 6.54 -9.94 -1.36
CA PHE A 11 7.92 -9.82 -0.92
C PHE A 11 8.54 -11.20 -0.79
N ARG A 12 9.85 -11.28 -1.03
CA ARG A 12 10.59 -12.51 -0.73
C ARG A 12 10.41 -12.81 0.75
N GLU A 13 10.22 -14.08 1.07
CA GLU A 13 9.90 -14.52 2.43
C GLU A 13 10.96 -14.04 3.45
N ASP A 14 12.23 -14.07 3.07
CA ASP A 14 13.34 -13.61 3.91
C ASP A 14 13.42 -12.08 4.05
N LYS A 15 12.63 -11.34 3.26
CA LYS A 15 12.59 -9.88 3.30
C LYS A 15 11.31 -9.32 3.91
N ALA A 16 10.33 -10.15 4.20
CA ALA A 16 9.03 -9.69 4.70
C ALA A 16 9.13 -8.91 6.01
N ALA A 17 9.95 -9.40 6.96
CA ALA A 17 10.14 -8.70 8.22
C ALA A 17 10.81 -7.33 8.03
N ASP A 18 11.79 -7.24 7.13
CA ASP A 18 12.46 -5.98 6.80
C ASP A 18 11.48 -5.00 6.17
N PHE A 19 10.63 -5.48 5.26
CA PHE A 19 9.58 -4.65 4.66
C PHE A 19 8.64 -4.09 5.72
N ARG A 20 8.16 -4.92 6.65
CA ARG A 20 7.25 -4.46 7.71
C ARG A 20 7.87 -3.34 8.56
N ARG A 21 9.14 -3.50 8.93
CA ARG A 21 9.86 -2.48 9.70
C ARG A 21 10.00 -1.19 8.92
N LEU A 22 10.38 -1.30 7.65
CA LEU A 22 10.54 -0.14 6.77
C LEU A 22 9.22 0.59 6.56
N PHE A 23 8.15 -0.15 6.30
CA PHE A 23 6.82 0.42 6.11
C PHE A 23 6.34 1.16 7.36
N LYS A 24 6.49 0.55 8.52
CA LYS A 24 6.12 1.16 9.81
C LYS A 24 6.91 2.44 10.06
N ALA A 25 8.19 2.45 9.71
CA ALA A 25 9.05 3.61 9.96
C ALA A 25 8.83 4.76 8.96
N GLU A 26 8.55 4.45 7.68
CA GLU A 26 8.56 5.46 6.61
C GLU A 26 7.19 5.75 6.01
N VAL A 27 6.29 4.79 5.92
CA VAL A 27 4.97 4.99 5.30
C VAL A 27 3.88 5.27 6.33
N LEU A 28 3.85 4.54 7.42
CA LEU A 28 2.80 4.70 8.42
C LEU A 28 2.70 6.14 8.97
N PRO A 29 3.81 6.82 9.31
CA PRO A 29 3.74 8.22 9.72
C PRO A 29 3.18 9.15 8.63
N LEU A 30 3.52 8.88 7.38
CA LEU A 30 3.02 9.65 6.25
C LEU A 30 1.51 9.42 6.04
N TRP A 31 1.04 8.19 6.19
CA TRP A 31 -0.39 7.90 6.19
C TRP A 31 -1.13 8.66 7.29
N CYS A 32 -0.59 8.68 8.49
CA CYS A 32 -1.17 9.42 9.62
C CYS A 32 -1.29 10.91 9.31
N LYS A 33 -0.23 11.48 8.74
CA LYS A 33 -0.21 12.89 8.35
C LYS A 33 -1.28 13.19 7.29
N PHE A 34 -1.36 12.38 6.25
CA PHE A 34 -2.34 12.55 5.17
C PHE A 34 -3.77 12.40 5.68
N LYS A 35 -3.99 11.45 6.60
CA LYS A 35 -5.31 11.27 7.21
C LYS A 35 -5.72 12.51 8.04
N LEU A 36 -4.81 13.05 8.84
CA LEU A 36 -5.08 14.27 9.61
C LEU A 36 -5.40 15.48 8.73
N GLN A 37 -4.85 15.50 7.53
CA GLN A 37 -5.11 16.57 6.55
C GLN A 37 -6.39 16.31 5.72
N GLY A 38 -7.10 15.20 5.96
CA GLY A 38 -8.29 14.84 5.20
C GLY A 38 -8.01 14.33 3.79
N LYS A 39 -6.75 13.98 3.49
CA LYS A 39 -6.32 13.53 2.17
C LYS A 39 -6.40 12.01 2.00
N ILE A 40 -6.52 11.28 3.09
CA ILE A 40 -6.80 9.85 3.14
C ILE A 40 -8.00 9.64 4.04
N ILE A 41 -8.97 8.86 3.56
CA ILE A 41 -10.15 8.48 4.35
C ILE A 41 -9.80 7.27 5.21
N SER A 42 -9.20 6.25 4.60
CA SER A 42 -8.74 5.06 5.30
C SER A 42 -7.55 4.46 4.54
N ALA A 43 -6.68 3.78 5.27
CA ALA A 43 -5.57 3.06 4.70
C ALA A 43 -5.24 1.87 5.58
N SER A 44 -4.91 0.74 4.96
CA SER A 44 -4.55 -0.47 5.69
C SER A 44 -3.55 -1.30 4.89
N LEU A 45 -2.70 -2.01 5.63
CA LEU A 45 -1.79 -3.01 5.09
C LEU A 45 -2.09 -4.31 5.83
N THR A 46 -2.53 -5.33 5.09
CA THR A 46 -2.99 -6.60 5.67
C THR A 46 -2.19 -7.75 5.08
N PRO A 47 -1.54 -8.57 5.91
CA PRO A 47 -0.89 -9.77 5.39
C PRO A 47 -1.94 -10.77 4.90
N ILE A 48 -1.65 -11.40 3.76
CA ILE A 48 -2.51 -12.44 3.21
C ILE A 48 -2.12 -13.76 3.89
N GLU A 49 -3.03 -14.31 4.69
CA GLU A 49 -2.80 -15.55 5.43
C GLU A 49 -3.43 -16.76 4.75
N GLY A 50 -4.34 -16.54 3.80
CA GLY A 50 -5.02 -17.59 3.08
C GLY A 50 -5.72 -17.06 1.86
N GLY A 51 -6.23 -17.96 1.03
CA GLY A 51 -6.93 -17.59 -0.20
C GLY A 51 -6.41 -18.37 -1.38
N MET A 52 -6.88 -18.00 -2.56
CA MET A 52 -6.56 -18.67 -3.82
C MET A 52 -6.12 -17.65 -4.86
N PRO A 53 -5.06 -17.92 -5.64
CA PRO A 53 -4.14 -19.03 -5.49
C PRO A 53 -3.15 -18.83 -4.33
N ALA A 54 -2.68 -19.95 -3.76
CA ALA A 54 -1.63 -19.92 -2.76
C ALA A 54 -0.27 -19.85 -3.45
N GLU A 55 0.64 -19.05 -2.87
CA GLU A 55 2.00 -18.88 -3.40
C GLU A 55 3.03 -19.24 -2.34
N ARG A 56 4.11 -19.91 -2.79
CA ARG A 56 5.21 -20.31 -1.92
C ARG A 56 6.42 -19.39 -2.09
N GLY A 57 7.19 -19.23 -1.02
CA GLY A 57 8.43 -18.45 -1.06
C GLY A 57 8.23 -16.96 -1.01
N VAL A 58 6.98 -16.51 -0.95
CA VAL A 58 6.64 -15.09 -0.84
C VAL A 58 5.68 -14.85 0.31
N ARG A 59 5.70 -13.62 0.82
CA ARG A 59 4.69 -13.09 1.73
C ARG A 59 3.96 -11.98 1.01
N SER A 60 2.66 -12.11 0.91
CA SER A 60 1.82 -11.18 0.17
C SER A 60 1.00 -10.32 1.11
N TYR A 61 0.71 -9.11 0.68
CA TYR A 61 -0.03 -8.12 1.46
C TYR A 61 -1.08 -7.47 0.58
N ILE A 62 -2.21 -7.16 1.21
CA ILE A 62 -3.21 -6.28 0.61
C ILE A 62 -2.97 -4.89 1.16
N LEU A 63 -2.67 -3.95 0.28
CA LEU A 63 -2.65 -2.53 0.63
C LEU A 63 -3.95 -1.93 0.08
N HIS A 64 -4.76 -1.39 0.97
CA HIS A 64 -6.05 -0.79 0.63
C HIS A 64 -6.07 0.64 1.11
N VAL A 65 -6.34 1.56 0.18
CA VAL A 65 -6.41 2.99 0.50
C VAL A 65 -7.68 3.56 -0.12
N GLU A 66 -8.39 4.37 0.66
CA GLU A 66 -9.50 5.16 0.17
C GLU A 66 -9.16 6.62 0.29
N VAL A 67 -9.33 7.35 -0.80
CA VAL A 67 -9.05 8.79 -0.88
C VAL A 67 -10.30 9.53 -1.36
N PRO A 68 -10.45 10.83 -0.98
CA PRO A 68 -11.59 11.61 -1.48
C PRO A 68 -11.61 11.74 -3.00
N ARG A 69 -10.45 11.92 -3.62
CA ARG A 69 -10.28 12.07 -5.07
C ARG A 69 -8.92 11.53 -5.49
N MET A 70 -8.78 11.15 -6.75
CA MET A 70 -7.49 10.69 -7.29
C MET A 70 -6.37 11.71 -7.13
N ALA A 71 -6.69 13.00 -7.08
CA ALA A 71 -5.69 14.04 -6.84
C ALA A 71 -4.90 13.82 -5.53
N GLN A 72 -5.56 13.34 -4.47
CA GLN A 72 -4.88 13.03 -3.21
C GLN A 72 -3.98 11.81 -3.33
N HIS A 73 -4.37 10.82 -4.11
CA HIS A 73 -3.52 9.66 -4.38
C HIS A 73 -2.27 10.08 -5.16
N GLU A 74 -2.43 10.91 -6.17
CA GLU A 74 -1.31 11.45 -6.94
C GLU A 74 -0.38 12.30 -6.07
N GLU A 75 -0.93 13.08 -5.14
CA GLU A 75 -0.15 13.84 -4.18
C GLU A 75 0.70 12.93 -3.30
N PHE A 76 0.13 11.83 -2.82
CA PHE A 76 0.86 10.83 -2.04
C PHE A 76 1.99 10.22 -2.86
N ASP A 77 1.70 9.80 -4.08
CA ASP A 77 2.68 9.18 -4.98
C ASP A 77 3.82 10.14 -5.34
N SER A 78 3.57 11.43 -5.31
CA SER A 78 4.57 12.47 -5.60
C SER A 78 5.34 12.90 -4.35
N ASN A 79 4.97 12.42 -3.17
CA ASN A 79 5.62 12.83 -1.93
C ASN A 79 7.08 12.36 -1.90
N PRO A 80 8.04 13.27 -1.59
CA PRO A 80 9.46 12.90 -1.60
C PRO A 80 9.83 11.79 -0.63
N LEU A 81 9.17 11.70 0.53
CA LEU A 81 9.43 10.64 1.50
C LEU A 81 8.95 9.29 0.98
N PHE A 82 7.80 9.26 0.35
CA PHE A 82 7.30 8.04 -0.28
C PHE A 82 8.20 7.60 -1.44
N ASN A 83 8.68 8.54 -2.23
CA ASN A 83 9.59 8.26 -3.34
C ASN A 83 10.96 7.75 -2.89
N LYS A 84 11.39 8.06 -1.68
CA LYS A 84 12.59 7.46 -1.08
C LYS A 84 12.33 6.03 -0.60
N PHE A 85 11.12 5.76 -0.13
CA PHE A 85 10.71 4.42 0.31
C PHE A 85 10.61 3.43 -0.85
N LEU A 86 10.01 3.84 -1.97
CA LEU A 86 9.69 2.95 -3.09
C LEU A 86 10.85 2.08 -3.57
N PRO A 87 12.04 2.62 -3.90
CA PRO A 87 13.14 1.79 -4.37
C PRO A 87 13.58 0.74 -3.36
N LYS A 88 13.52 1.07 -2.08
CA LYS A 88 13.86 0.14 -0.99
C LYS A 88 12.89 -1.04 -0.95
N ALA A 89 11.59 -0.74 -1.08
CA ALA A 89 10.56 -1.79 -1.12
C ALA A 89 10.68 -2.63 -2.39
N GLN A 90 10.87 -2.01 -3.53
CA GLN A 90 11.01 -2.68 -4.82
C GLN A 90 12.19 -3.67 -4.82
N ALA A 91 13.28 -3.34 -4.16
CA ALA A 91 14.44 -4.23 -4.05
C ALA A 91 14.12 -5.53 -3.28
N MET A 92 13.08 -5.54 -2.45
CA MET A 92 12.65 -6.71 -1.68
C MET A 92 11.56 -7.53 -2.40
N GLN A 93 11.04 -7.02 -3.51
CA GLN A 93 9.96 -7.66 -4.27
C GLN A 93 10.53 -8.53 -5.38
N PRO A 94 10.02 -9.78 -5.56
CA PRO A 94 10.41 -10.63 -6.69
C PRO A 94 9.81 -10.17 -8.02
N GLU A 95 8.70 -9.42 -7.96
CA GLU A 95 7.97 -8.95 -9.13
C GLU A 95 7.25 -7.65 -8.81
N GLU A 96 6.78 -6.95 -9.81
CA GLU A 96 6.00 -5.73 -9.64
C GLU A 96 4.66 -6.01 -8.96
N PRO A 97 4.14 -5.06 -8.16
CA PRO A 97 2.85 -5.24 -7.54
C PRO A 97 1.71 -5.17 -8.55
N LEU A 98 0.59 -5.79 -8.19
CA LEU A 98 -0.67 -5.60 -8.89
C LEU A 98 -1.34 -4.36 -8.31
N VAL A 99 -1.66 -3.39 -9.16
CA VAL A 99 -2.24 -2.12 -8.72
C VAL A 99 -3.58 -1.92 -9.42
N TRP A 100 -4.61 -1.71 -8.64
CA TRP A 100 -5.97 -1.50 -9.12
C TRP A 100 -6.55 -0.25 -8.46
N PHE A 101 -7.36 0.49 -9.18
CA PHE A 101 -8.09 1.62 -8.59
C PHE A 101 -9.41 1.82 -9.32
N GLY A 102 -10.35 2.42 -8.61
CA GLY A 102 -11.65 2.71 -9.16
C GLY A 102 -12.50 3.56 -8.24
N GLU A 103 -13.59 4.07 -8.78
CA GLU A 103 -14.55 4.84 -8.02
C GLU A 103 -15.40 3.90 -7.17
N THR A 104 -15.51 4.20 -5.88
CA THR A 104 -16.33 3.42 -4.96
C THR A 104 -17.80 3.63 -5.27
N LEU A 105 -18.52 2.54 -5.59
CA LEU A 105 -19.95 2.60 -5.91
C LEU A 105 -20.83 2.49 -4.66
N PHE A 106 -20.50 1.56 -3.78
CA PHE A 106 -21.27 1.30 -2.57
C PHE A 106 -20.32 1.22 -1.38
N GLN A 107 -20.71 1.86 -0.29
CA GLN A 107 -19.93 1.90 0.93
C GLN A 107 -20.86 1.90 2.14
N VAL A 108 -20.50 1.11 3.13
CA VAL A 108 -21.28 1.00 4.36
C VAL A 108 -20.49 1.53 5.54
#